data_7519b6b2a6af4201f8a67a4f25fa3e62
#
_entry.id   7519b6b2a6af4201f8a67a4f25fa3e62
#
_cell.length_a   1.000
_cell.length_b   1.000
_cell.length_c   1.000
_cell.angle_alpha   90.00
_cell.angle_beta   90.00
_cell.angle_gamma   90.00
#
_symmetry.space_group_name_H-M   'P 1'
#
loop_
_entity.id
_entity.type
_entity.pdbx_description
1 polymer ?
#
loop_
_entity_poly.entity_id
_entity_poly.type
_entity_poly.pdbx_seq_one_letter_code
_entity_poly.pdbx_strand_id
1 'polypeptide(L)'
;MGRLLLFFLCAFAARNAAAQSKPNPALKRELDSIFVVDQHYREMIMQSFTPAGAQVVAAKLDMTAQQASAFLGRRMQRNDSSDLRRIDQIMRQYGYPGKSFVGTPTNEAAFYVIQHAPLATINQYLPQIKRAAEQCELPFRLYAMMLDRQLMYQGQEQMYGTQGRSYTVKNSTTGQLQQKMLIWPIKDAANVNQRRKQAGFEQTVEENAKRLSTTYRVLTLMEAKELLNQ
;
A
#
# COMPACT_ATOMS: atom_id res chain seq x y z
N MET A 1 27.34 3.08 39.30
CA MET A 1 26.99 1.94 38.45
C MET A 1 25.96 2.43 37.40
N GLY A 2 26.35 3.07 36.32
CA GLY A 2 25.40 3.68 35.39
C GLY A 2 26.01 4.16 34.05
N ARG A 3 26.97 3.38 33.47
CA ARG A 3 27.61 3.78 32.21
C ARG A 3 27.77 2.68 31.16
N LEU A 4 27.14 1.50 31.34
CA LEU A 4 27.35 0.36 30.44
C LEU A 4 26.18 0.04 29.49
N LEU A 5 25.01 0.69 29.62
CA LEU A 5 23.84 0.35 28.81
C LEU A 5 23.68 1.16 27.49
N LEU A 6 24.43 2.26 27.31
CA LEU A 6 24.31 3.09 26.09
C LEU A 6 25.12 2.57 24.88
N PHE A 7 26.13 1.73 25.09
CA PHE A 7 26.99 1.25 24.00
C PHE A 7 26.38 0.10 23.17
N PHE A 8 25.42 -0.65 23.69
CA PHE A 8 24.82 -1.79 22.96
C PHE A 8 23.77 -1.40 21.92
N LEU A 9 23.05 -0.29 22.09
CA LEU A 9 22.05 0.17 21.09
C LEU A 9 22.69 0.77 19.83
N CYS A 10 23.85 1.45 19.97
CA CYS A 10 24.55 2.02 18.81
C CYS A 10 25.20 0.94 17.93
N ALA A 11 25.64 -0.20 18.49
CA ALA A 11 26.26 -1.27 17.74
C ALA A 11 25.28 -2.04 16.83
N PHE A 12 24.00 -2.12 17.19
CA PHE A 12 22.97 -2.79 16.37
C PHE A 12 22.52 -1.93 15.19
N ALA A 13 22.41 -0.60 15.37
CA ALA A 13 22.09 0.33 14.29
C ALA A 13 23.25 0.46 13.28
N ALA A 14 24.49 0.44 13.74
CA ALA A 14 25.67 0.48 12.89
C ALA A 14 25.87 -0.81 12.05
N ARG A 15 25.48 -1.99 12.58
CA ARG A 15 25.54 -3.26 11.81
C ARG A 15 24.58 -3.28 10.64
N ASN A 16 23.35 -2.75 10.80
CA ASN A 16 22.37 -2.71 9.70
C ASN A 16 22.76 -1.71 8.59
N ALA A 17 23.39 -0.58 8.93
CA ALA A 17 23.90 0.37 7.95
C ALA A 17 25.10 -0.20 7.16
N ALA A 18 25.97 -0.96 7.79
CA ALA A 18 27.10 -1.61 7.13
C ALA A 18 26.69 -2.80 6.23
N ALA A 19 25.58 -3.48 6.55
CA ALA A 19 25.07 -4.62 5.76
C ALA A 19 24.51 -4.21 4.39
N GLN A 20 24.12 -2.94 4.21
CA GLN A 20 23.60 -2.40 2.94
C GLN A 20 24.65 -1.60 2.14
N SER A 21 25.91 -1.61 2.54
CA SER A 21 26.96 -0.80 1.90
C SER A 21 27.36 -1.27 0.49
N LYS A 22 26.93 -2.46 0.05
CA LYS A 22 27.22 -3.00 -1.29
C LYS A 22 25.94 -3.54 -1.92
N PRO A 23 25.75 -3.32 -3.25
CA PRO A 23 24.61 -3.89 -3.97
C PRO A 23 24.50 -5.41 -3.77
N ASN A 24 23.26 -5.91 -3.63
CA ASN A 24 22.97 -7.34 -3.46
C ASN A 24 22.17 -7.89 -4.66
N PRO A 25 22.84 -8.38 -5.73
CA PRO A 25 22.17 -8.88 -6.92
C PRO A 25 21.30 -10.12 -6.68
N ALA A 26 21.61 -10.94 -5.68
CA ALA A 26 20.80 -12.11 -5.35
C ALA A 26 19.46 -11.68 -4.72
N LEU A 27 19.51 -10.77 -3.75
CA LEU A 27 18.30 -10.22 -3.14
C LEU A 27 17.47 -9.42 -4.15
N LYS A 28 18.14 -8.69 -5.07
CA LYS A 28 17.44 -8.00 -6.16
C LYS A 28 16.58 -8.96 -6.97
N ARG A 29 17.15 -10.07 -7.47
CA ARG A 29 16.41 -11.06 -8.27
C ARG A 29 15.24 -11.68 -7.49
N GLU A 30 15.44 -11.93 -6.21
CA GLU A 30 14.40 -12.45 -5.33
C GLU A 30 13.23 -11.46 -5.19
N LEU A 31 13.53 -10.19 -4.90
CA LEU A 31 12.52 -9.14 -4.76
C LEU A 31 11.80 -8.84 -6.08
N ASP A 32 12.50 -8.87 -7.21
CA ASP A 32 11.90 -8.75 -8.54
C ASP A 32 10.89 -9.88 -8.79
N SER A 33 11.21 -11.12 -8.40
CA SER A 33 10.30 -12.25 -8.51
C SER A 33 9.06 -12.09 -7.61
N ILE A 34 9.23 -11.68 -6.37
CA ILE A 34 8.13 -11.39 -5.43
C ILE A 34 7.22 -10.32 -6.02
N PHE A 35 7.79 -9.21 -6.50
CA PHE A 35 7.04 -8.10 -7.07
C PHE A 35 6.20 -8.51 -8.29
N VAL A 36 6.80 -9.25 -9.21
CA VAL A 36 6.10 -9.73 -10.42
C VAL A 36 4.90 -10.61 -10.06
N VAL A 37 5.07 -11.53 -9.11
CA VAL A 37 3.98 -12.44 -8.69
C VAL A 37 2.90 -11.68 -7.93
N ASP A 38 3.27 -10.79 -7.00
CA ASP A 38 2.33 -9.95 -6.23
C ASP A 38 1.46 -9.09 -7.16
N GLN A 39 2.06 -8.39 -8.13
CA GLN A 39 1.34 -7.50 -9.02
C GLN A 39 0.49 -8.26 -10.04
N HIS A 40 0.96 -9.40 -10.56
CA HIS A 40 0.25 -10.19 -11.57
C HIS A 40 -1.18 -10.56 -11.13
N TYR A 41 -1.33 -11.11 -9.92
CA TYR A 41 -2.65 -11.50 -9.43
C TYR A 41 -3.53 -10.29 -9.09
N ARG A 42 -2.94 -9.19 -8.63
CA ARG A 42 -3.67 -7.94 -8.36
C ARG A 42 -4.21 -7.32 -9.63
N GLU A 43 -3.43 -7.29 -10.70
CA GLU A 43 -3.87 -6.80 -12.02
C GLU A 43 -5.03 -7.64 -12.56
N MET A 44 -4.96 -8.96 -12.48
CA MET A 44 -6.06 -9.84 -12.89
C MET A 44 -7.33 -9.59 -12.07
N ILE A 45 -7.22 -9.41 -10.76
CA ILE A 45 -8.35 -9.09 -9.89
C ILE A 45 -8.94 -7.72 -10.26
N MET A 46 -8.11 -6.70 -10.44
CA MET A 46 -8.56 -5.37 -10.86
C MET A 46 -9.27 -5.43 -12.23
N GLN A 47 -8.71 -6.18 -13.19
CA GLN A 47 -9.35 -6.40 -14.48
C GLN A 47 -10.74 -7.04 -14.33
N SER A 48 -10.93 -7.95 -13.37
CA SER A 48 -12.18 -8.66 -13.16
C SER A 48 -13.29 -7.84 -12.48
N PHE A 49 -13.06 -6.60 -12.08
CA PHE A 49 -14.07 -5.74 -11.45
C PHE A 49 -15.17 -5.27 -12.41
N THR A 50 -14.97 -5.38 -13.71
CA THR A 50 -16.01 -5.15 -14.71
C THR A 50 -16.53 -6.48 -15.28
N PRO A 51 -17.82 -6.57 -15.69
CA PRO A 51 -18.35 -7.81 -16.28
C PRO A 51 -17.55 -8.28 -17.50
N ALA A 52 -17.16 -7.36 -18.38
CA ALA A 52 -16.34 -7.68 -19.57
C ALA A 52 -14.94 -8.17 -19.16
N GLY A 53 -14.31 -7.50 -18.21
CA GLY A 53 -12.98 -7.89 -17.70
C GLY A 53 -13.01 -9.24 -16.98
N ALA A 54 -14.08 -9.54 -16.23
CA ALA A 54 -14.27 -10.84 -15.59
C ALA A 54 -14.33 -11.99 -16.62
N GLN A 55 -14.99 -11.80 -17.76
CA GLN A 55 -15.03 -12.77 -18.86
C GLN A 55 -13.63 -12.98 -19.49
N VAL A 56 -12.90 -11.88 -19.71
CA VAL A 56 -11.53 -11.96 -20.25
C VAL A 56 -10.60 -12.74 -19.31
N VAL A 57 -10.67 -12.45 -18.00
CA VAL A 57 -9.87 -13.17 -16.99
C VAL A 57 -10.28 -14.62 -16.88
N ALA A 58 -11.57 -14.93 -16.91
CA ALA A 58 -12.10 -16.27 -16.90
C ALA A 58 -11.60 -17.10 -18.11
N ALA A 59 -11.65 -16.52 -19.31
CA ALA A 59 -11.14 -17.15 -20.52
C ALA A 59 -9.62 -17.41 -20.46
N LYS A 60 -8.84 -16.46 -19.94
CA LYS A 60 -7.37 -16.63 -19.75
C LYS A 60 -7.03 -17.80 -18.81
N LEU A 61 -7.90 -18.08 -17.84
CA LEU A 61 -7.70 -19.14 -16.84
C LEU A 61 -8.40 -20.45 -17.20
N ASP A 62 -9.13 -20.50 -18.31
CA ASP A 62 -9.99 -21.62 -18.71
C ASP A 62 -10.99 -22.01 -17.60
N MET A 63 -11.69 -21.01 -17.07
CA MET A 63 -12.60 -21.12 -15.94
C MET A 63 -13.88 -20.31 -16.18
N THR A 64 -14.93 -20.60 -15.41
CA THR A 64 -16.05 -19.64 -15.28
C THR A 64 -15.61 -18.40 -14.49
N ALA A 65 -16.30 -17.27 -14.67
CA ALA A 65 -15.99 -16.03 -13.94
C ALA A 65 -16.00 -16.22 -12.42
N GLN A 66 -16.95 -17.03 -11.90
CA GLN A 66 -17.03 -17.36 -10.47
C GLN A 66 -15.82 -18.21 -10.00
N GLN A 67 -15.43 -19.22 -10.79
CA GLN A 67 -14.26 -20.05 -10.49
C GLN A 67 -12.97 -19.24 -10.53
N ALA A 68 -12.80 -18.37 -11.55
CA ALA A 68 -11.66 -17.47 -11.69
C ALA A 68 -11.52 -16.52 -10.50
N SER A 69 -12.62 -15.90 -10.08
CA SER A 69 -12.64 -15.03 -8.90
C SER A 69 -12.21 -15.77 -7.62
N ALA A 70 -12.77 -16.97 -7.38
CA ALA A 70 -12.40 -17.77 -6.22
C ALA A 70 -10.94 -18.27 -6.28
N PHE A 71 -10.46 -18.64 -7.46
CA PHE A 71 -9.07 -19.05 -7.68
C PHE A 71 -8.10 -17.90 -7.39
N LEU A 72 -8.35 -16.73 -7.97
CA LEU A 72 -7.52 -15.53 -7.77
C LEU A 72 -7.49 -15.10 -6.31
N GLY A 73 -8.63 -15.08 -5.63
CA GLY A 73 -8.70 -14.77 -4.20
C GLY A 73 -7.82 -15.68 -3.34
N ARG A 74 -7.90 -17.01 -3.57
CA ARG A 74 -7.06 -17.99 -2.87
C ARG A 74 -5.58 -17.84 -3.20
N ARG A 75 -5.25 -17.58 -4.48
CA ARG A 75 -3.85 -17.37 -4.90
C ARG A 75 -3.27 -16.11 -4.26
N MET A 76 -3.99 -15.00 -4.32
CA MET A 76 -3.57 -13.76 -3.69
C MET A 76 -3.34 -13.94 -2.19
N GLN A 77 -4.28 -14.57 -1.46
CA GLN A 77 -4.14 -14.80 -0.02
C GLN A 77 -2.88 -15.65 0.32
N ARG A 78 -2.60 -16.68 -0.47
CA ARG A 78 -1.39 -17.52 -0.28
C ARG A 78 -0.12 -16.72 -0.54
N ASN A 79 -0.08 -15.96 -1.64
CA ASN A 79 1.07 -15.15 -2.01
C ASN A 79 1.30 -14.05 -0.97
N ASP A 80 0.26 -13.27 -0.61
CA ASP A 80 0.37 -12.24 0.42
C ASP A 80 0.98 -12.79 1.72
N SER A 81 0.55 -13.99 2.15
CA SER A 81 1.07 -14.63 3.36
C SER A 81 2.53 -15.09 3.23
N SER A 82 2.91 -15.62 2.08
CA SER A 82 4.27 -16.11 1.79
C SER A 82 5.24 -14.95 1.63
N ASP A 83 4.84 -13.96 0.83
CA ASP A 83 5.65 -12.80 0.51
C ASP A 83 5.85 -11.92 1.75
N LEU A 84 4.81 -11.76 2.57
CA LEU A 84 4.92 -11.02 3.82
C LEU A 84 5.92 -11.67 4.78
N ARG A 85 5.89 -13.00 4.93
CA ARG A 85 6.89 -13.71 5.76
C ARG A 85 8.31 -13.49 5.25
N ARG A 86 8.48 -13.54 3.93
CA ARG A 86 9.81 -13.36 3.34
C ARG A 86 10.30 -11.91 3.45
N ILE A 87 9.42 -10.93 3.20
CA ILE A 87 9.73 -9.52 3.40
C ILE A 87 10.04 -9.22 4.87
N ASP A 88 9.32 -9.81 5.83
CA ASP A 88 9.62 -9.67 7.26
C ASP A 88 11.06 -10.15 7.58
N GLN A 89 11.49 -11.30 7.04
CA GLN A 89 12.86 -11.80 7.19
C GLN A 89 13.90 -10.82 6.61
N ILE A 90 13.64 -10.32 5.39
CA ILE A 90 14.51 -9.37 4.71
C ILE A 90 14.63 -8.06 5.52
N MET A 91 13.49 -7.53 5.97
CA MET A 91 13.44 -6.30 6.76
C MET A 91 14.14 -6.44 8.12
N ARG A 92 14.07 -7.61 8.75
CA ARG A 92 14.80 -7.90 10.01
C ARG A 92 16.29 -8.05 9.78
N GLN A 93 16.69 -8.70 8.70
CA GLN A 93 18.09 -9.00 8.43
C GLN A 93 18.86 -7.77 7.90
N TYR A 94 18.24 -7.02 6.98
CA TYR A 94 18.91 -5.96 6.23
C TYR A 94 18.35 -4.56 6.49
N GLY A 95 17.23 -4.42 7.18
CA GLY A 95 16.43 -3.20 7.17
C GLY A 95 15.67 -3.06 5.86
N TYR A 96 15.22 -1.82 5.53
CA TYR A 96 14.51 -1.59 4.26
C TYR A 96 15.46 -1.79 3.06
N PRO A 97 15.11 -2.66 2.07
CA PRO A 97 15.97 -2.92 0.92
C PRO A 97 15.87 -1.77 -0.09
N GLY A 98 16.61 -0.71 0.16
CA GLY A 98 16.56 0.55 -0.57
C GLY A 98 17.24 0.51 -1.94
N LYS A 99 17.15 1.66 -2.65
CA LYS A 99 17.69 1.86 -4.00
C LYS A 99 19.18 1.55 -4.10
N SER A 100 19.98 1.96 -3.12
CA SER A 100 21.42 1.71 -3.11
C SER A 100 21.78 0.24 -2.97
N PHE A 101 20.88 -0.56 -2.34
CA PHE A 101 21.11 -1.96 -2.04
C PHE A 101 20.60 -2.91 -3.13
N VAL A 102 19.42 -2.63 -3.72
CA VAL A 102 18.78 -3.53 -4.70
C VAL A 102 18.46 -2.85 -6.05
N GLY A 103 18.68 -1.54 -6.16
CA GLY A 103 18.36 -0.78 -7.37
C GLY A 103 16.88 -0.42 -7.52
N THR A 104 16.57 0.34 -8.56
CA THR A 104 15.19 0.76 -8.93
C THR A 104 14.73 -0.08 -10.14
N PRO A 105 13.46 -0.52 -10.24
CA PRO A 105 12.34 -0.32 -9.30
C PRO A 105 12.27 -1.34 -8.16
N THR A 106 13.22 -2.25 -8.03
CA THR A 106 13.22 -3.36 -7.06
C THR A 106 13.06 -2.88 -5.61
N ASN A 107 13.58 -1.69 -5.30
CA ASN A 107 13.45 -1.04 -3.99
C ASN A 107 12.01 -0.72 -3.57
N GLU A 108 11.04 -0.82 -4.48
CA GLU A 108 9.62 -0.63 -4.16
C GLU A 108 8.91 -1.94 -3.74
N ALA A 109 9.51 -3.12 -4.01
CA ALA A 109 8.86 -4.42 -3.80
C ALA A 109 8.40 -4.63 -2.35
N ALA A 110 9.26 -4.35 -1.37
CA ALA A 110 8.91 -4.50 0.05
C ALA A 110 7.73 -3.59 0.45
N PHE A 111 7.65 -2.37 -0.09
CA PHE A 111 6.51 -1.48 0.12
C PHE A 111 5.21 -2.11 -0.40
N TYR A 112 5.20 -2.63 -1.65
CA TYR A 112 4.01 -3.21 -2.25
C TYR A 112 3.46 -4.40 -1.47
N VAL A 113 4.30 -5.22 -0.88
CA VAL A 113 3.87 -6.33 -0.01
C VAL A 113 3.33 -5.80 1.32
N ILE A 114 4.07 -4.93 2.02
CA ILE A 114 3.71 -4.43 3.37
C ILE A 114 2.42 -3.59 3.34
N GLN A 115 2.16 -2.84 2.26
CA GLN A 115 0.96 -2.00 2.19
C GLN A 115 -0.36 -2.78 2.25
N HIS A 116 -0.35 -4.08 1.93
CA HIS A 116 -1.51 -4.97 2.00
C HIS A 116 -1.56 -5.81 3.27
N ALA A 117 -0.56 -5.66 4.14
CA ALA A 117 -0.49 -6.38 5.40
C ALA A 117 -1.48 -5.83 6.45
N PRO A 118 -1.76 -6.60 7.52
CA PRO A 118 -2.52 -6.10 8.66
C PRO A 118 -1.92 -4.84 9.28
N LEU A 119 -2.77 -3.99 9.89
CA LEU A 119 -2.35 -2.72 10.49
C LEU A 119 -1.17 -2.86 11.47
N ALA A 120 -1.12 -3.96 12.23
CA ALA A 120 -0.01 -4.23 13.16
C ALA A 120 1.35 -4.29 12.42
N THR A 121 1.39 -4.94 11.25
CA THR A 121 2.60 -5.03 10.41
C THR A 121 2.94 -3.68 9.77
N ILE A 122 1.93 -2.94 9.29
CA ILE A 122 2.13 -1.57 8.78
C ILE A 122 2.75 -0.71 9.89
N ASN A 123 2.21 -0.73 11.10
CA ASN A 123 2.73 0.01 12.24
C ASN A 123 4.18 -0.36 12.57
N GLN A 124 4.51 -1.64 12.49
CA GLN A 124 5.86 -2.15 12.75
C GLN A 124 6.90 -1.58 11.76
N TYR A 125 6.56 -1.55 10.46
CA TYR A 125 7.52 -1.20 9.41
C TYR A 125 7.46 0.25 8.94
N LEU A 126 6.39 0.99 9.19
CA LEU A 126 6.24 2.38 8.77
C LEU A 126 7.44 3.28 9.20
N PRO A 127 8.03 3.15 10.40
CA PRO A 127 9.21 3.94 10.76
C PRO A 127 10.44 3.64 9.90
N GLN A 128 10.63 2.40 9.46
CA GLN A 128 11.75 2.02 8.56
C GLN A 128 11.50 2.54 7.14
N ILE A 129 10.26 2.43 6.65
CA ILE A 129 9.82 2.93 5.35
C ILE A 129 9.95 4.45 5.29
N LYS A 130 9.58 5.15 6.38
CA LYS A 130 9.78 6.59 6.51
C LYS A 130 11.25 6.98 6.35
N ARG A 131 12.14 6.33 7.12
CA ARG A 131 13.58 6.59 7.03
C ARG A 131 14.14 6.34 5.63
N ALA A 132 13.74 5.24 4.99
CA ALA A 132 14.14 4.94 3.61
C ALA A 132 13.69 6.04 2.63
N ALA A 133 12.47 6.55 2.79
CA ALA A 133 11.95 7.63 1.96
C ALA A 133 12.69 8.97 2.20
N GLU A 134 12.99 9.31 3.46
CA GLU A 134 13.76 10.50 3.83
C GLU A 134 15.22 10.44 3.34
N GLN A 135 15.77 9.23 3.18
CA GLN A 135 17.11 8.99 2.65
C GLN A 135 17.15 8.80 1.13
N CYS A 136 16.04 9.05 0.42
CA CYS A 136 15.92 8.83 -1.04
C CYS A 136 16.16 7.38 -1.49
N GLU A 137 16.06 6.42 -0.57
CA GLU A 137 16.15 4.98 -0.83
C GLU A 137 14.81 4.39 -1.32
N LEU A 138 13.71 5.12 -1.09
CA LEU A 138 12.35 4.84 -1.56
C LEU A 138 11.71 6.15 -2.01
N PRO A 139 10.89 6.18 -3.09
CA PRO A 139 10.12 7.37 -3.44
C PRO A 139 9.20 7.81 -2.27
N PHE A 140 9.28 9.07 -1.86
CA PHE A 140 8.55 9.59 -0.70
C PHE A 140 7.02 9.42 -0.83
N ARG A 141 6.50 9.49 -2.07
CA ARG A 141 5.07 9.23 -2.35
C ARG A 141 4.58 7.86 -1.85
N LEU A 142 5.43 6.85 -1.83
CA LEU A 142 5.07 5.51 -1.34
C LEU A 142 4.96 5.48 0.19
N TYR A 143 5.88 6.13 0.91
CA TYR A 143 5.70 6.35 2.34
C TYR A 143 4.41 7.11 2.64
N ALA A 144 4.14 8.20 1.90
CA ALA A 144 2.93 9.00 2.04
C ALA A 144 1.64 8.18 1.85
N MET A 145 1.63 7.26 0.87
CA MET A 145 0.51 6.32 0.65
C MET A 145 0.31 5.37 1.83
N MET A 146 1.40 4.85 2.41
CA MET A 146 1.32 3.93 3.55
C MET A 146 0.90 4.65 4.83
N LEU A 147 1.37 5.88 5.05
CA LEU A 147 0.94 6.73 6.15
C LEU A 147 -0.57 6.99 6.09
N ASP A 148 -1.09 7.38 4.93
CA ASP A 148 -2.52 7.58 4.73
C ASP A 148 -3.34 6.32 5.03
N ARG A 149 -2.86 5.15 4.59
CA ARG A 149 -3.50 3.87 4.89
C ARG A 149 -3.51 3.55 6.38
N GLN A 150 -2.40 3.78 7.07
CA GLN A 150 -2.30 3.61 8.52
C GLN A 150 -3.33 4.51 9.23
N LEU A 151 -3.34 5.81 8.89
CA LEU A 151 -4.26 6.79 9.48
C LEU A 151 -5.72 6.41 9.23
N MET A 152 -6.07 6.02 8.01
CA MET A 152 -7.41 5.57 7.67
C MET A 152 -7.81 4.33 8.51
N TYR A 153 -6.95 3.33 8.64
CA TYR A 153 -7.23 2.13 9.43
C TYR A 153 -7.37 2.43 10.93
N GLN A 154 -6.72 3.49 11.42
CA GLN A 154 -6.88 4.01 12.78
C GLN A 154 -8.12 4.91 12.95
N GLY A 155 -8.90 5.13 11.88
CA GLY A 155 -10.07 6.03 11.90
C GLY A 155 -9.71 7.51 12.00
N GLN A 156 -8.47 7.88 11.65
CA GLN A 156 -7.95 9.24 11.64
C GLN A 156 -7.99 9.85 10.23
N GLU A 157 -7.93 11.18 10.15
CA GLU A 157 -7.82 11.88 8.87
C GLU A 157 -6.47 11.57 8.20
N GLN A 158 -6.50 11.26 6.91
CA GLN A 158 -5.30 11.08 6.11
C GLN A 158 -4.64 12.41 5.73
N MET A 159 -3.38 12.39 5.28
CA MET A 159 -2.61 13.60 4.98
C MET A 159 -2.61 13.98 3.50
N TYR A 160 -2.62 12.99 2.61
CA TYR A 160 -2.37 13.16 1.17
C TYR A 160 -3.57 12.79 0.29
N GLY A 161 -4.66 12.27 0.85
CA GLY A 161 -5.84 11.90 0.09
C GLY A 161 -5.63 10.71 -0.85
N THR A 162 -4.80 9.76 -0.46
CA THR A 162 -4.47 8.60 -1.30
C THR A 162 -5.42 7.43 -1.12
N GLN A 163 -6.16 7.38 0.00
CA GLN A 163 -7.02 6.28 0.38
C GLN A 163 -8.49 6.64 0.24
N GLY A 164 -9.27 5.66 -0.22
CA GLY A 164 -10.73 5.74 -0.26
C GLY A 164 -11.35 4.51 0.40
N ARG A 165 -12.66 4.61 0.69
CA ARG A 165 -13.46 3.49 1.19
C ARG A 165 -14.75 3.37 0.40
N SER A 166 -15.11 2.13 0.07
CA SER A 166 -16.41 1.82 -0.51
C SER A 166 -17.49 1.77 0.56
N TYR A 167 -18.67 2.18 0.16
CA TYR A 167 -19.90 2.08 0.97
C TYR A 167 -21.07 1.72 0.07
N THR A 168 -22.11 1.12 0.66
CA THR A 168 -23.28 0.68 -0.08
C THR A 168 -24.41 1.67 0.14
N VAL A 169 -25.07 2.10 -0.95
CA VAL A 169 -26.28 2.93 -0.88
C VAL A 169 -27.41 2.23 -1.61
N LYS A 170 -28.63 2.38 -1.11
CA LYS A 170 -29.84 1.96 -1.82
C LYS A 170 -30.26 3.06 -2.77
N ASN A 171 -30.36 2.75 -4.07
CA ASN A 171 -30.86 3.68 -5.06
C ASN A 171 -32.32 3.97 -4.75
N SER A 172 -32.68 5.23 -4.53
CA SER A 172 -34.01 5.64 -4.13
C SER A 172 -35.09 5.37 -5.20
N THR A 173 -34.71 5.33 -6.47
CA THR A 173 -35.61 5.11 -7.60
C THR A 173 -35.80 3.62 -7.91
N THR A 174 -34.71 2.84 -7.91
CA THR A 174 -34.76 1.43 -8.34
C THR A 174 -34.78 0.45 -7.16
N GLY A 175 -34.51 0.90 -5.95
CA GLY A 175 -34.34 0.06 -4.76
C GLY A 175 -33.08 -0.81 -4.74
N GLN A 176 -32.30 -0.79 -5.81
CA GLN A 176 -31.07 -1.60 -5.92
C GLN A 176 -29.93 -1.07 -5.06
N LEU A 177 -29.13 -1.99 -4.51
CA LEU A 177 -27.89 -1.64 -3.80
C LEU A 177 -26.80 -1.26 -4.80
N GLN A 178 -26.16 -0.12 -4.56
CA GLN A 178 -25.05 0.39 -5.37
C GLN A 178 -23.82 0.59 -4.50
N GLN A 179 -22.68 0.10 -4.96
CA GLN A 179 -21.39 0.42 -4.35
C GLN A 179 -20.93 1.80 -4.79
N LYS A 180 -20.63 2.65 -3.83
CA LYS A 180 -20.01 3.96 -4.05
C LYS A 180 -18.67 4.02 -3.34
N MET A 181 -17.81 4.95 -3.78
CA MET A 181 -16.49 5.20 -3.19
C MET A 181 -16.47 6.61 -2.63
N LEU A 182 -15.86 6.81 -1.48
CA LEU A 182 -15.49 8.12 -0.96
C LEU A 182 -13.96 8.20 -0.81
N ILE A 183 -13.40 9.38 -0.97
CA ILE A 183 -12.04 9.66 -0.48
C ILE A 183 -12.13 9.85 1.03
N TRP A 184 -11.32 9.10 1.77
CA TRP A 184 -11.29 9.20 3.23
C TRP A 184 -10.96 10.64 3.68
N PRO A 185 -11.54 11.16 4.76
CA PRO A 185 -11.32 12.53 5.23
C PRO A 185 -9.85 12.92 5.32
N ILE A 186 -9.55 14.14 4.88
CA ILE A 186 -8.19 14.66 4.74
C ILE A 186 -7.98 15.81 5.72
N LYS A 187 -6.93 15.72 6.53
CA LYS A 187 -6.49 16.81 7.40
C LYS A 187 -6.04 18.01 6.58
N ASP A 188 -6.57 19.18 6.90
CA ASP A 188 -6.26 20.41 6.15
C ASP A 188 -6.42 20.21 4.63
N ALA A 189 -7.66 19.92 4.22
CA ALA A 189 -8.00 19.56 2.84
C ALA A 189 -7.68 20.69 1.85
N ALA A 190 -7.72 21.97 2.28
CA ALA A 190 -7.40 23.11 1.42
C ALA A 190 -5.97 23.07 0.86
N ASN A 191 -5.02 22.54 1.62
CA ASN A 191 -3.61 22.48 1.24
C ASN A 191 -3.15 21.09 0.75
N VAL A 192 -4.08 20.14 0.53
CA VAL A 192 -3.74 18.77 0.17
C VAL A 192 -2.92 18.67 -1.12
N ASN A 193 -3.27 19.41 -2.16
CA ASN A 193 -2.58 19.35 -3.45
C ASN A 193 -1.15 19.90 -3.38
N GLN A 194 -0.91 20.90 -2.52
CA GLN A 194 0.45 21.38 -2.24
C GLN A 194 1.28 20.28 -1.55
N ARG A 195 0.73 19.63 -0.52
CA ARG A 195 1.41 18.51 0.16
C ARG A 195 1.68 17.34 -0.78
N ARG A 196 0.73 17.02 -1.66
CA ARG A 196 0.88 15.96 -2.68
C ARG A 196 2.06 16.26 -3.61
N LYS A 197 2.13 17.49 -4.14
CA LYS A 197 3.25 17.91 -4.99
C LYS A 197 4.60 17.81 -4.26
N GLN A 198 4.67 18.24 -3.01
CA GLN A 198 5.88 18.14 -2.18
C GLN A 198 6.28 16.68 -1.91
N ALA A 199 5.31 15.77 -1.80
CA ALA A 199 5.54 14.34 -1.62
C ALA A 199 5.87 13.59 -2.92
N GLY A 200 5.89 14.26 -4.07
CA GLY A 200 6.21 13.67 -5.37
C GLY A 200 5.04 12.98 -6.06
N PHE A 201 3.79 13.34 -5.73
CA PHE A 201 2.63 12.93 -6.51
C PHE A 201 2.45 13.84 -7.72
N GLU A 202 2.24 13.23 -8.88
CA GLU A 202 1.93 13.97 -10.11
C GLU A 202 0.44 14.37 -10.18
N GLN A 203 -0.43 13.54 -9.61
CA GLN A 203 -1.88 13.73 -9.63
C GLN A 203 -2.35 14.57 -8.43
N THR A 204 -3.35 15.43 -8.67
CA THR A 204 -4.11 16.09 -7.62
C THR A 204 -5.03 15.10 -6.88
N VAL A 205 -5.63 15.51 -5.77
CA VAL A 205 -6.59 14.66 -5.04
C VAL A 205 -7.86 14.41 -5.87
N GLU A 206 -8.27 15.37 -6.68
CA GLU A 206 -9.41 15.26 -7.59
C GLU A 206 -9.15 14.22 -8.69
N GLU A 207 -7.95 14.21 -9.26
CA GLU A 207 -7.53 13.22 -10.26
C GLU A 207 -7.42 11.83 -9.63
N ASN A 208 -6.90 11.74 -8.40
CA ASN A 208 -6.88 10.47 -7.66
C ASN A 208 -8.29 9.96 -7.38
N ALA A 209 -9.24 10.83 -7.04
CA ALA A 209 -10.64 10.45 -6.86
C ALA A 209 -11.25 9.90 -8.15
N LYS A 210 -10.99 10.53 -9.31
CA LYS A 210 -11.41 10.02 -10.63
C LYS A 210 -10.84 8.63 -10.91
N ARG A 211 -9.56 8.40 -10.60
CA ARG A 211 -8.92 7.08 -10.71
C ARG A 211 -9.62 6.03 -9.83
N LEU A 212 -10.15 6.43 -8.68
CA LEU A 212 -10.94 5.58 -7.77
C LEU A 212 -12.44 5.57 -8.13
N SER A 213 -12.81 6.03 -9.33
CA SER A 213 -14.19 6.06 -9.83
C SER A 213 -15.15 6.86 -8.93
N THR A 214 -14.66 7.96 -8.34
CA THR A 214 -15.46 8.85 -7.51
C THR A 214 -15.13 10.32 -7.77
N THR A 215 -15.94 11.22 -7.22
CA THR A 215 -15.68 12.67 -7.20
C THR A 215 -15.18 13.06 -5.83
N TYR A 216 -14.09 13.82 -5.80
CA TYR A 216 -13.58 14.36 -4.53
C TYR A 216 -14.57 15.37 -3.95
N ARG A 217 -14.85 15.22 -2.68
CA ARG A 217 -15.49 16.23 -1.83
C ARG A 217 -14.83 16.21 -0.46
N VAL A 218 -14.75 17.37 0.16
CA VAL A 218 -14.27 17.47 1.54
C VAL A 218 -15.32 16.85 2.46
N LEU A 219 -14.89 15.92 3.30
CA LEU A 219 -15.70 15.24 4.30
C LEU A 219 -15.04 15.34 5.66
N THR A 220 -15.82 15.49 6.70
CA THR A 220 -15.42 15.27 8.08
C THR A 220 -15.38 13.77 8.39
N LEU A 221 -14.69 13.36 9.46
CA LEU A 221 -14.69 11.97 9.93
C LEU A 221 -16.11 11.50 10.32
N MET A 222 -16.94 12.39 10.84
CA MET A 222 -18.32 12.09 11.22
C MET A 222 -19.13 11.74 9.98
N GLU A 223 -19.17 12.62 8.96
CA GLU A 223 -19.88 12.38 7.71
C GLU A 223 -19.43 11.11 6.99
N ALA A 224 -18.11 10.84 6.96
CA ALA A 224 -17.58 9.62 6.36
C ALA A 224 -18.05 8.35 7.11
N LYS A 225 -18.07 8.37 8.45
CA LYS A 225 -18.57 7.25 9.27
C LYS A 225 -20.07 7.04 9.10
N GLU A 226 -20.85 8.09 9.03
CA GLU A 226 -22.30 8.02 8.76
C GLU A 226 -22.58 7.35 7.41
N LEU A 227 -21.83 7.70 6.36
CA LEU A 227 -21.97 7.07 5.04
C LEU A 227 -21.60 5.58 5.05
N LEU A 228 -20.64 5.16 5.87
CA LEU A 228 -20.22 3.76 5.95
C LEU A 228 -21.17 2.89 6.79
N ASN A 229 -22.02 3.49 7.62
CA ASN A 229 -22.99 2.81 8.50
C ASN A 229 -24.40 2.74 7.91
N GLN A 230 -24.64 3.27 6.70
CA GLN A 230 -25.91 3.17 5.96
C GLN A 230 -26.01 1.82 5.23
#